data_532b0f39f218e03d05ad4717c709c736
#
_entry.id   532b0f39f218e03d05ad4717c709c736
#
_cell.length_a   1.000
_cell.length_b   1.000
_cell.length_c   1.000
_cell.angle_alpha   90.00
_cell.angle_beta   90.00
_cell.angle_gamma   90.00
#
_symmetry.space_group_name_H-M   'P 1'
#
loop_
_entity.id
_entity.type
_entity.pdbx_description
1 polymer ?
#
loop_
_entity_poly.entity_id
_entity_poly.type
_entity_poly.pdbx_seq_one_letter_code
_entity_poly.pdbx_strand_id
1 'polypeptide(L)'
;VMITPNTEKYQVLHQNIEDISWISEECLIMREEGSGTRKEAGKQLRNAGINLDKLKIIASIENQETIKKSVKQGMGISIISRLAAEEEAKSGDLLTFPIPKADQGRDINLVYNKNYQMSKSAERFIKVVKEVYGIEE
;
A
#
# COMPACT_ATOMS: atom_id res chain seq x y z
N VAL A 1 -1.22 -4.32 -0.62
CA VAL A 1 -0.82 -5.28 -1.66
C VAL A 1 0.57 -4.94 -2.20
N MET A 2 1.28 -5.94 -2.63
CA MET A 2 2.48 -5.78 -3.44
C MET A 2 2.08 -5.65 -4.91
N ILE A 3 2.73 -4.76 -5.64
CA ILE A 3 2.51 -4.52 -7.07
C ILE A 3 3.75 -4.84 -7.86
N THR A 4 3.57 -5.47 -9.02
CA THR A 4 4.64 -5.85 -9.95
C THR A 4 4.27 -5.46 -11.38
N PRO A 5 5.25 -5.37 -12.29
CA PRO A 5 4.92 -5.31 -13.71
C PRO A 5 4.12 -6.55 -14.14
N ASN A 6 3.26 -6.40 -15.15
CA ASN A 6 2.56 -7.54 -15.73
C ASN A 6 3.42 -8.21 -16.81
N THR A 7 4.41 -8.99 -16.38
CA THR A 7 5.31 -9.75 -17.24
C THR A 7 5.17 -11.25 -17.00
N GLU A 8 5.65 -12.06 -17.93
CA GLU A 8 5.59 -13.52 -17.83
C GLU A 8 6.20 -14.03 -16.51
N LYS A 9 7.32 -13.46 -16.07
CA LYS A 9 7.96 -13.78 -14.78
C LYS A 9 6.96 -13.68 -13.63
N TYR A 10 6.27 -12.55 -13.50
CA TYR A 10 5.35 -12.33 -12.39
C TYR A 10 4.01 -13.04 -12.58
N GLN A 11 3.59 -13.30 -13.82
CA GLN A 11 2.42 -14.14 -14.09
C GLN A 11 2.64 -15.58 -13.60
N VAL A 12 3.84 -16.13 -13.78
CA VAL A 12 4.21 -17.45 -13.24
C VAL A 12 4.20 -17.43 -11.70
N LEU A 13 4.80 -16.42 -11.07
CA LEU A 13 4.81 -16.27 -9.62
C LEU A 13 3.37 -16.09 -9.06
N HIS A 14 2.49 -15.47 -9.82
CA HIS A 14 1.09 -15.25 -9.44
C HIS A 14 0.26 -16.54 -9.34
N GLN A 15 0.76 -17.66 -9.86
CA GLN A 15 0.12 -18.97 -9.69
C GLN A 15 0.21 -19.50 -8.25
N ASN A 16 1.18 -19.01 -7.47
CA ASN A 16 1.30 -19.32 -6.04
C ASN A 16 1.43 -18.01 -5.23
N ILE A 17 0.33 -17.33 -5.04
CA ILE A 17 0.25 -16.03 -4.36
C ILE A 17 0.57 -16.07 -2.87
N GLU A 18 0.63 -17.25 -2.26
CA GLU A 18 0.96 -17.41 -0.84
C GLU A 18 2.48 -17.40 -0.59
N ASP A 19 3.26 -17.72 -1.61
CA ASP A 19 4.73 -17.65 -1.52
C ASP A 19 5.23 -16.32 -2.08
N ILE A 20 5.68 -15.46 -1.19
CA ILE A 20 6.31 -14.18 -1.52
C ILE A 20 7.80 -14.13 -1.14
N SER A 21 8.43 -15.27 -0.89
CA SER A 21 9.85 -15.34 -0.49
C SER A 21 10.79 -14.72 -1.53
N TRP A 22 10.41 -14.77 -2.79
CA TRP A 22 11.12 -14.18 -3.93
C TRP A 22 11.31 -12.66 -3.86
N ILE A 23 10.53 -11.95 -3.02
CA ILE A 23 10.65 -10.49 -2.84
C ILE A 23 12.07 -10.06 -2.43
N SER A 24 12.80 -10.91 -1.71
CA SER A 24 14.17 -10.61 -1.27
C SER A 24 15.18 -10.52 -2.42
N GLU A 25 14.84 -11.03 -3.58
CA GLU A 25 15.68 -10.99 -4.79
C GLU A 25 15.35 -9.79 -5.69
N GLU A 26 14.21 -9.14 -5.44
CA GLU A 26 13.71 -8.05 -6.26
C GLU A 26 14.18 -6.68 -5.77
N CYS A 27 14.25 -5.73 -6.70
CA CYS A 27 14.44 -4.32 -6.38
C CYS A 27 13.11 -3.72 -5.90
N LEU A 28 13.10 -3.11 -4.72
CA LEU A 28 11.93 -2.48 -4.15
C LEU A 28 11.98 -0.96 -4.25
N ILE A 29 10.86 -0.40 -4.69
CA ILE A 29 10.56 1.03 -4.61
C ILE A 29 9.56 1.21 -3.48
N MET A 30 9.93 1.93 -2.43
CA MET A 30 9.10 2.09 -1.25
C MET A 30 8.59 3.52 -1.12
N ARG A 31 7.54 3.71 -0.34
CA ARG A 31 7.15 5.02 0.13
C ARG A 31 8.26 5.61 1.00
N GLU A 32 8.25 6.92 1.16
CA GLU A 32 9.19 7.67 2.00
C GLU A 32 9.20 7.16 3.46
N GLU A 33 10.30 7.38 4.15
CA GLU A 33 10.39 7.13 5.59
C GLU A 33 9.41 8.03 6.34
N GLY A 34 8.73 7.46 7.34
CA GLY A 34 7.65 8.13 8.05
C GLY A 34 6.26 7.91 7.44
N SER A 35 6.15 7.45 6.20
CA SER A 35 4.88 7.08 5.60
C SER A 35 4.17 5.97 6.38
N GLY A 36 2.90 6.17 6.67
CA GLY A 36 2.06 5.15 7.27
C GLY A 36 1.97 3.88 6.40
N THR A 37 1.94 4.03 5.07
CA THR A 37 1.95 2.92 4.12
C THR A 37 3.24 2.11 4.21
N ARG A 38 4.41 2.76 4.29
CA ARG A 38 5.71 2.08 4.45
C ARG A 38 5.79 1.34 5.79
N LYS A 39 5.34 1.96 6.86
CA LYS A 39 5.32 1.36 8.20
C LYS A 39 4.44 0.11 8.24
N GLU A 40 3.26 0.19 7.65
CA GLU A 40 2.33 -0.94 7.56
C GLU A 40 2.89 -2.06 6.67
N ALA A 41 3.47 -1.72 5.52
CA ALA A 41 4.14 -2.68 4.64
C ALA A 41 5.23 -3.46 5.38
N GLY A 42 6.08 -2.77 6.13
CA GLY A 42 7.13 -3.40 6.93
C GLY A 42 6.57 -4.34 8.01
N LYS A 43 5.49 -3.95 8.68
CA LYS A 43 4.79 -4.82 9.66
C LYS A 43 4.26 -6.09 8.99
N GLN A 44 3.56 -5.94 7.88
CA GLN A 44 2.96 -7.07 7.16
C GLN A 44 4.02 -8.03 6.61
N LEU A 45 5.10 -7.52 6.04
CA LEU A 45 6.22 -8.34 5.56
C LEU A 45 6.86 -9.15 6.70
N ARG A 46 7.10 -8.52 7.86
CA ARG A 46 7.61 -9.25 9.04
C ARG A 46 6.65 -10.36 9.48
N ASN A 47 5.35 -10.09 9.52
CA ASN A 47 4.33 -11.09 9.86
C ASN A 47 4.31 -12.26 8.85
N ALA A 48 4.62 -11.98 7.59
CA ALA A 48 4.79 -12.99 6.55
C ALA A 48 6.14 -13.72 6.59
N GLY A 49 7.01 -13.41 7.56
CA GLY A 49 8.32 -14.06 7.72
C GLY A 49 9.44 -13.48 6.86
N ILE A 50 9.22 -12.32 6.25
CA ILE A 50 10.25 -11.66 5.42
C ILE A 50 11.20 -10.86 6.31
N ASN A 51 12.50 -11.10 6.14
CA ASN A 51 13.53 -10.30 6.80
C ASN A 51 13.74 -8.98 6.04
N LEU A 52 13.36 -7.88 6.66
CA LEU A 52 13.44 -6.55 6.04
C LEU A 52 14.88 -6.11 5.72
N ASP A 53 15.86 -6.56 6.49
CA ASP A 53 17.28 -6.23 6.28
C ASP A 53 17.86 -6.85 5.00
N LYS A 54 17.17 -7.85 4.45
CA LYS A 54 17.55 -8.50 3.18
C LYS A 54 16.89 -7.86 1.95
N LEU A 55 15.98 -6.91 2.14
CA LEU A 55 15.29 -6.27 1.04
C LEU A 55 16.18 -5.25 0.33
N LYS A 56 16.16 -5.27 -0.99
CA LYS A 56 16.92 -4.34 -1.84
C LYS A 56 16.08 -3.11 -2.15
N ILE A 57 16.00 -2.15 -1.22
CA ILE A 57 15.28 -0.90 -1.44
C ILE A 57 16.15 0.02 -2.27
N ILE A 58 15.76 0.27 -3.51
CA ILE A 58 16.53 1.07 -4.48
C ILE A 58 16.06 2.53 -4.57
N ALA A 59 14.84 2.81 -4.14
CA ALA A 59 14.28 4.16 -4.16
C ALA A 59 13.22 4.35 -3.06
N SER A 60 13.12 5.60 -2.61
CA SER A 60 12.10 6.07 -1.67
C SER A 60 11.35 7.22 -2.32
N ILE A 61 10.06 7.06 -2.58
CA ILE A 61 9.26 7.99 -3.39
C ILE A 61 7.96 8.35 -2.63
N GLU A 62 7.65 9.64 -2.53
CA GLU A 62 6.45 10.13 -1.85
C GLU A 62 5.17 9.94 -2.68
N ASN A 63 5.27 10.13 -3.99
CA ASN A 63 4.11 10.12 -4.88
C ASN A 63 3.77 8.71 -5.36
N GLN A 64 2.57 8.23 -5.03
CA GLN A 64 2.11 6.87 -5.41
C GLN A 64 1.99 6.68 -6.92
N GLU A 65 1.60 7.69 -7.67
CA GLU A 65 1.49 7.61 -9.14
C GLU A 65 2.88 7.41 -9.77
N THR A 66 3.90 8.09 -9.23
CA THR A 66 5.28 7.88 -9.66
C THR A 66 5.75 6.47 -9.34
N ILE A 67 5.42 5.93 -8.17
CA ILE A 67 5.72 4.54 -7.82
C ILE A 67 5.08 3.58 -8.83
N LYS A 68 3.78 3.70 -9.09
CA LYS A 68 3.05 2.83 -10.04
C LYS A 68 3.67 2.88 -11.45
N LYS A 69 3.99 4.07 -11.93
CA LYS A 69 4.66 4.25 -13.24
C LYS A 69 6.03 3.58 -13.27
N SER A 70 6.83 3.73 -12.22
CA SER A 70 8.15 3.11 -12.13
C SER A 70 8.05 1.58 -12.13
N VAL A 71 7.10 1.02 -11.38
CA VAL A 71 6.83 -0.42 -11.39
C VAL A 71 6.38 -0.89 -12.76
N LYS A 72 5.44 -0.19 -13.40
CA LYS A 72 4.96 -0.51 -14.74
C LYS A 72 6.10 -0.52 -15.78
N GLN A 73 7.10 0.34 -15.61
CA GLN A 73 8.29 0.39 -16.46
C GLN A 73 9.35 -0.68 -16.12
N GLY A 74 9.09 -1.54 -15.14
CA GLY A 74 10.00 -2.62 -14.78
C GLY A 74 11.20 -2.18 -13.93
N MET A 75 11.17 -1.01 -13.31
CA MET A 75 12.26 -0.51 -12.46
C MET A 75 12.37 -1.26 -11.13
N GLY A 76 11.32 -1.96 -10.73
CA GLY A 76 11.24 -2.71 -9.49
C GLY A 76 9.80 -3.06 -9.16
N ILE A 77 9.60 -3.53 -7.93
CA ILE A 77 8.29 -3.81 -7.36
C ILE A 77 8.01 -2.85 -6.20
N SER A 78 6.78 -2.77 -5.73
CA SER A 78 6.43 -1.91 -4.59
C SER A 78 5.32 -2.51 -3.75
N ILE A 79 5.06 -1.90 -2.58
CA ILE A 79 3.92 -2.22 -1.72
C ILE A 79 3.15 -0.94 -1.48
N ILE A 80 1.89 -0.95 -1.88
CA ILE A 80 0.98 0.20 -1.76
C ILE A 80 -0.40 -0.25 -1.25
N SER A 81 -1.27 0.72 -1.00
CA SER A 81 -2.67 0.43 -0.70
C SER A 81 -3.34 -0.32 -1.85
N ARG A 82 -4.18 -1.31 -1.54
CA ARG A 82 -4.97 -2.01 -2.55
C ARG A 82 -5.85 -1.06 -3.35
N LEU A 83 -6.46 -0.09 -2.68
CA LEU A 83 -7.28 0.92 -3.35
C LEU A 83 -6.48 1.75 -4.36
N ALA A 84 -5.24 2.07 -4.04
CA ALA A 84 -4.37 2.83 -4.95
C ALA A 84 -3.92 2.03 -6.18
N ALA A 85 -3.92 0.70 -6.10
CA ALA A 85 -3.54 -0.20 -7.20
C ALA A 85 -4.74 -0.70 -8.02
N GLU A 86 -5.97 -0.38 -7.61
CA GLU A 86 -7.17 -1.03 -8.13
C GLU A 86 -7.39 -0.81 -9.63
N GLU A 87 -7.14 0.40 -10.11
CA GLU A 87 -7.33 0.77 -11.51
C GLU A 87 -6.34 0.01 -12.41
N GLU A 88 -5.06 0.02 -12.07
CA GLU A 88 -4.01 -0.66 -12.83
C GLU A 88 -4.14 -2.20 -12.74
N ALA A 89 -4.64 -2.72 -11.63
CA ALA A 89 -4.92 -4.13 -11.50
C ALA A 89 -6.09 -4.57 -12.40
N LYS A 90 -7.15 -3.76 -12.49
CA LYS A 90 -8.30 -4.02 -13.37
C LYS A 90 -7.95 -3.88 -14.85
N SER A 91 -7.12 -2.91 -15.20
CA SER A 91 -6.67 -2.72 -16.60
C SER A 91 -5.63 -3.77 -17.03
N GLY A 92 -5.04 -4.49 -16.09
CA GLY A 92 -3.95 -5.44 -16.34
C GLY A 92 -2.58 -4.79 -16.54
N ASP A 93 -2.43 -3.51 -16.25
CA ASP A 93 -1.17 -2.79 -16.32
C ASP A 93 -0.16 -3.24 -15.25
N LEU A 94 -0.68 -3.64 -14.09
CA LEU A 94 0.09 -4.19 -12.97
C LEU A 94 -0.55 -5.49 -12.47
N LEU A 95 0.28 -6.37 -11.93
CA LEU A 95 -0.20 -7.50 -11.13
C LEU A 95 -0.14 -7.13 -9.64
N THR A 96 -1.11 -7.64 -8.88
CA THR A 96 -1.17 -7.44 -7.43
C THR A 96 -1.03 -8.77 -6.71
N PHE A 97 -0.19 -8.79 -5.68
CA PHE A 97 -0.01 -9.94 -4.80
C PHE A 97 -0.48 -9.57 -3.39
N PRO A 98 -1.38 -10.33 -2.77
CA PRO A 98 -1.67 -10.17 -1.37
C PRO A 98 -0.43 -10.49 -0.55
N ILE A 99 -0.26 -9.85 0.59
CA ILE A 99 0.79 -10.22 1.55
C ILE A 99 0.17 -11.25 2.49
N PRO A 100 0.72 -12.48 2.57
CA PRO A 100 0.18 -13.52 3.43
C PRO A 100 0.16 -13.10 4.90
N LYS A 101 -0.87 -13.51 5.64
CA LYS A 101 -1.07 -13.17 7.06
C LYS A 101 -1.15 -11.67 7.36
N ALA A 102 -1.39 -10.85 6.35
CA ALA A 102 -1.63 -9.43 6.56
C ALA A 102 -3.00 -9.22 7.23
N ASP A 103 -3.05 -8.29 8.18
CA ASP A 103 -4.31 -7.82 8.72
C ASP A 103 -5.16 -7.21 7.60
N GLN A 104 -6.47 -7.41 7.65
CA GLN A 104 -7.38 -6.92 6.62
C GLN A 104 -7.65 -5.41 6.80
N GLY A 105 -6.69 -4.62 6.39
CA GLY A 105 -6.82 -3.17 6.39
C GLY A 105 -6.30 -2.49 7.66
N ARG A 106 -6.42 -1.19 7.68
CA ARG A 106 -6.08 -0.35 8.82
C ARG A 106 -7.18 0.69 9.00
N ASP A 107 -7.38 1.11 10.23
CA ASP A 107 -8.31 2.20 10.53
C ASP A 107 -7.76 3.54 10.01
N ILE A 108 -8.64 4.31 9.42
CA ILE A 108 -8.40 5.72 9.11
C ILE A 108 -9.10 6.52 10.19
N ASN A 109 -8.33 7.27 10.96
CA ASN A 109 -8.85 8.03 12.09
C ASN A 109 -9.09 9.49 11.69
N LEU A 110 -10.25 9.99 12.06
CA LEU A 110 -10.54 11.42 12.03
C LEU A 110 -10.10 12.03 13.37
N VAL A 111 -9.04 12.85 13.33
CA VAL A 111 -8.47 13.48 14.52
C VAL A 111 -8.68 14.98 14.49
N TYR A 112 -9.19 15.55 15.57
CA TYR A 112 -9.35 16.98 15.74
C TYR A 112 -9.02 17.43 17.17
N ASN A 113 -8.61 18.69 17.31
CA ASN A 113 -8.29 19.27 18.62
C ASN A 113 -9.58 19.73 19.30
N LYS A 114 -9.94 19.10 20.42
CA LYS A 114 -11.14 19.44 21.21
C LYS A 114 -11.11 20.86 21.81
N ASN A 115 -9.92 21.43 21.99
CA ASN A 115 -9.75 22.76 22.58
C ASN A 115 -9.75 23.87 21.52
N TYR A 116 -9.91 23.53 20.27
CA TYR A 116 -9.94 24.50 19.18
C TYR A 116 -11.34 24.59 18.59
N GLN A 117 -11.83 25.83 18.42
CA GLN A 117 -13.13 26.06 17.81
C GLN A 117 -13.05 25.71 16.32
N MET A 118 -13.78 24.67 15.92
CA MET A 118 -13.80 24.24 14.53
C MET A 118 -14.52 25.25 13.64
N SER A 119 -14.07 25.37 12.41
CA SER A 119 -14.80 26.13 11.39
C SER A 119 -16.08 25.36 11.00
N LYS A 120 -17.11 26.10 10.53
CA LYS A 120 -18.36 25.49 10.01
C LYS A 120 -18.10 24.46 8.90
N SER A 121 -17.07 24.67 8.08
CA SER A 121 -16.67 23.71 7.04
C SER A 121 -16.10 22.42 7.63
N ALA A 122 -15.30 22.51 8.68
CA ALA A 122 -14.76 21.34 9.37
C ALA A 122 -15.88 20.53 10.06
N GLU A 123 -16.80 21.21 10.74
CA GLU A 123 -17.97 20.56 11.35
C GLU A 123 -18.82 19.83 10.30
N ARG A 124 -19.08 20.48 9.16
CA ARG A 124 -19.83 19.88 8.06
C ARG A 124 -19.10 18.67 7.46
N PHE A 125 -17.78 18.75 7.31
CA PHE A 125 -16.96 17.63 6.84
C PHE A 125 -17.07 16.43 7.78
N ILE A 126 -16.94 16.64 9.10
CA ILE A 126 -17.08 15.58 10.10
C ILE A 126 -18.47 14.94 10.01
N LYS A 127 -19.52 15.75 9.88
CA LYS A 127 -20.89 15.25 9.74
C LYS A 127 -21.05 14.36 8.51
N VAL A 128 -20.56 14.80 7.36
CA VAL A 128 -20.61 14.01 6.11
C VAL A 128 -19.83 12.69 6.26
N VAL A 129 -18.64 12.71 6.87
CA VAL A 129 -17.86 11.51 7.11
C VAL A 129 -18.62 10.53 8.00
N LYS A 130 -19.21 11.00 9.10
CA LYS A 130 -20.03 10.16 9.98
C LYS A 130 -21.23 9.54 9.23
N GLU A 131 -21.95 10.32 8.43
CA GLU A 131 -23.08 9.85 7.63
C GLU A 131 -22.66 8.79 6.60
N VAL A 132 -21.56 9.04 5.88
CA VAL A 132 -21.07 8.13 4.81
C VAL A 132 -20.58 6.81 5.36
N TYR A 133 -19.91 6.82 6.52
CA TYR A 133 -19.28 5.63 7.10
C TYR A 133 -20.06 5.02 8.28
N GLY A 134 -21.27 5.53 8.58
CA GLY A 134 -22.13 5.00 9.63
C GLY A 134 -21.51 5.07 11.04
N ILE A 135 -20.72 6.11 11.32
CA ILE A 135 -20.06 6.27 12.63
C ILE A 135 -21.04 6.92 13.59
N GLU A 136 -21.54 6.14 14.54
CA GLU A 136 -22.35 6.64 15.66
C GLU A 136 -21.46 7.36 16.70
N GLU A 137 -22.07 8.29 17.46
CA GLU A 137 -21.37 9.06 18.52
C GLU A 137 -20.99 8.20 19.72
#